data_678ddd06c3ed9f95c8927d44e542fb6d
#
_entry.id   678ddd06c3ed9f95c8927d44e542fb6d
#
_cell.length_a   1.000
_cell.length_b   1.000
_cell.length_c   1.000
_cell.angle_alpha   90.00
_cell.angle_beta   90.00
_cell.angle_gamma   90.00
#
_symmetry.space_group_name_H-M   'P 1'
#
loop_
_entity.id
_entity.type
_entity.pdbx_description
1 polymer ?
#
loop_
_entity_poly.entity_id
_entity_poly.type
_entity_poly.pdbx_seq_one_letter_code
_entity_poly.pdbx_strand_id
1 'polypeptide(L)'
;MKAQIEYVPYTQLKLDPQNPRLPEEKMGASTVELLELFEREYDLNELAQSYLENGFFTSEALIVNRQDNVVLEGNRRLAALKYLHHDDEAQAAGIATFDAGTSEQDRLDDLFEIPVIFVDDRESLAPYLGFRHINGPKQWLPSAKARYVWQRVKSWMENNMDSAEDPFYIIGREIGSNRSGVMNQYLQYSILREARDEFKLNRETSYILSKRFGVWSRLNNNLAVLDHIGFSREHRTSAKSIDEALKDIDGEKLSGLLKDLTPEYGPDGQSTRKAVITDSRQVADYAEVLSNTKALHHLRVYRDFKTAVAIAKGLEANAILRTTIEQLKLVREAIENPSEVDETTQTLANQLSLISEQINTGVRYILNNTTSYEIRS
;
A
#
# COMPACT_ATOMS: atom_id res chain seq x y z
N MET A 1 26.47 21.80 -9.47
CA MET A 1 27.18 20.82 -10.33
C MET A 1 27.07 21.27 -11.79
N LYS A 2 28.17 21.48 -12.52
CA LYS A 2 28.10 21.59 -13.97
C LYS A 2 28.03 20.15 -14.49
N ALA A 3 26.83 19.69 -14.84
CA ALA A 3 26.63 18.36 -15.41
C ALA A 3 27.29 18.32 -16.80
N GLN A 4 28.26 17.44 -17.00
CA GLN A 4 28.85 17.16 -18.30
C GLN A 4 28.15 15.91 -18.85
N ILE A 5 27.65 16.01 -20.08
CA ILE A 5 27.06 14.87 -20.78
C ILE A 5 28.19 14.10 -21.45
N GLU A 6 28.21 12.80 -21.21
CA GLU A 6 29.06 11.83 -21.85
C GLU A 6 28.18 10.85 -22.65
N TYR A 7 28.73 10.25 -23.71
CA TYR A 7 28.03 9.22 -24.49
C TYR A 7 28.67 7.87 -24.21
N VAL A 8 27.87 6.90 -23.85
CA VAL A 8 28.33 5.55 -23.51
C VAL A 8 27.42 4.49 -24.11
N PRO A 9 27.97 3.31 -24.49
CA PRO A 9 27.14 2.18 -24.90
C PRO A 9 26.12 1.80 -23.81
N TYR A 10 24.85 1.71 -24.19
CA TYR A 10 23.79 1.35 -23.23
C TYR A 10 24.05 -0.03 -22.58
N THR A 11 24.76 -0.93 -23.25
CA THR A 11 25.12 -2.26 -22.77
C THR A 11 26.07 -2.24 -21.56
N GLN A 12 26.79 -1.13 -21.33
CA GLN A 12 27.63 -0.95 -20.14
C GLN A 12 26.83 -0.55 -18.91
N LEU A 13 25.57 -0.17 -19.08
CA LEU A 13 24.72 0.36 -18.02
C LEU A 13 23.85 -0.74 -17.39
N LYS A 14 23.63 -0.61 -16.09
CA LYS A 14 22.86 -1.56 -15.29
C LYS A 14 21.58 -0.91 -14.75
N LEU A 15 20.49 -1.66 -14.74
CA LEU A 15 19.28 -1.26 -14.04
C LEU A 15 19.56 -1.20 -12.53
N ASP A 16 18.91 -0.25 -11.86
CA ASP A 16 19.07 -0.04 -10.43
C ASP A 16 18.21 -0.99 -9.61
N PRO A 17 18.78 -1.99 -8.92
CA PRO A 17 18.03 -2.88 -8.05
C PRO A 17 17.51 -2.20 -6.78
N GLN A 18 18.02 -1.00 -6.47
CA GLN A 18 17.60 -0.17 -5.34
C GLN A 18 16.75 1.03 -5.78
N ASN A 19 16.16 0.97 -6.98
CA ASN A 19 15.35 2.05 -7.50
C ASN A 19 14.13 2.30 -6.60
N PRO A 20 13.96 3.51 -6.05
CA PRO A 20 12.84 3.82 -5.15
C PRO A 20 11.45 3.62 -5.76
N ARG A 21 11.35 3.53 -7.09
CA ARG A 21 10.09 3.29 -7.79
C ARG A 21 9.63 1.82 -7.73
N LEU A 22 10.56 0.90 -7.50
CA LEU A 22 10.25 -0.53 -7.45
C LEU A 22 9.30 -0.85 -6.30
N PRO A 23 8.41 -1.84 -6.45
CA PRO A 23 7.73 -2.47 -5.32
C PRO A 23 8.75 -3.01 -4.32
N GLU A 24 8.39 -3.05 -3.04
CA GLU A 24 9.33 -3.45 -1.99
C GLU A 24 9.83 -4.89 -2.18
N GLU A 25 8.97 -5.78 -2.63
CA GLU A 25 9.27 -7.18 -2.94
C GLU A 25 10.22 -7.38 -4.14
N LYS A 26 10.45 -6.32 -4.92
CA LYS A 26 11.38 -6.30 -6.07
C LYS A 26 12.68 -5.55 -5.79
N MET A 27 12.87 -5.07 -4.57
CA MET A 27 14.14 -4.46 -4.17
C MET A 27 15.23 -5.51 -4.14
N GLY A 28 16.36 -5.22 -4.79
CA GLY A 28 17.47 -6.17 -4.92
C GLY A 28 17.28 -7.22 -6.01
N ALA A 29 16.21 -7.14 -6.81
CA ALA A 29 15.97 -8.06 -7.92
C ALA A 29 17.09 -7.99 -8.98
N SER A 30 17.30 -9.08 -9.69
CA SER A 30 18.23 -9.16 -10.82
C SER A 30 17.79 -8.29 -11.98
N THR A 31 18.70 -7.97 -12.91
CA THR A 31 18.35 -7.22 -14.13
C THR A 31 17.24 -7.88 -14.93
N VAL A 32 17.26 -9.21 -15.03
CA VAL A 32 16.24 -10.00 -15.74
C VAL A 32 14.85 -9.80 -15.10
N GLU A 33 14.74 -9.96 -13.78
CA GLU A 33 13.49 -9.74 -13.05
C GLU A 33 13.00 -8.28 -13.12
N LEU A 34 13.93 -7.32 -13.18
CA LEU A 34 13.59 -5.92 -13.37
C LEU A 34 13.09 -5.64 -14.77
N LEU A 35 13.67 -6.24 -15.79
CA LEU A 35 13.19 -6.12 -17.17
C LEU A 35 11.79 -6.70 -17.35
N GLU A 36 11.52 -7.90 -16.82
CA GLU A 36 10.18 -8.49 -16.79
C GLU A 36 9.16 -7.55 -16.11
N LEU A 37 9.55 -6.93 -14.99
CA LEU A 37 8.70 -5.97 -14.30
C LEU A 37 8.45 -4.72 -15.16
N PHE A 38 9.49 -4.16 -15.76
CA PHE A 38 9.37 -2.95 -16.57
C PHE A 38 8.54 -3.19 -17.84
N GLU A 39 8.69 -4.33 -18.49
CA GLU A 39 7.86 -4.71 -19.63
C GLU A 39 6.38 -4.79 -19.26
N ARG A 40 6.06 -5.50 -18.18
CA ARG A 40 4.67 -5.72 -17.73
C ARG A 40 3.98 -4.46 -17.21
N GLU A 41 4.71 -3.59 -16.50
CA GLU A 41 4.10 -2.50 -15.69
C GLU A 41 4.32 -1.10 -16.30
N TYR A 42 5.24 -0.93 -17.26
CA TYR A 42 5.70 0.40 -17.65
C TYR A 42 5.69 0.69 -19.15
N ASP A 43 5.01 -0.12 -19.94
CA ASP A 43 4.85 0.11 -21.39
C ASP A 43 6.16 0.48 -22.08
N LEU A 44 7.05 -0.50 -22.23
CA LEU A 44 8.34 -0.31 -22.91
C LEU A 44 8.17 -0.10 -24.42
N ASN A 45 7.11 -0.66 -25.00
CA ASN A 45 6.85 -0.60 -26.44
C ASN A 45 6.62 0.85 -26.91
N GLU A 46 5.79 1.63 -26.19
CA GLU A 46 5.56 3.06 -26.51
C GLU A 46 6.87 3.85 -26.53
N LEU A 47 7.75 3.59 -25.56
CA LEU A 47 9.00 4.32 -25.42
C LEU A 47 10.02 3.87 -26.48
N ALA A 48 10.10 2.58 -26.80
CA ALA A 48 10.92 2.03 -27.85
C ALA A 48 10.53 2.60 -29.24
N GLN A 49 9.23 2.65 -29.52
CA GLN A 49 8.71 3.28 -30.75
C GLN A 49 9.11 4.75 -30.84
N SER A 50 8.98 5.49 -29.73
CA SER A 50 9.39 6.91 -29.68
C SER A 50 10.89 7.09 -29.97
N TYR A 51 11.74 6.18 -29.50
CA TYR A 51 13.17 6.24 -29.76
C TYR A 51 13.51 5.98 -31.24
N LEU A 52 12.85 5.05 -31.89
CA LEU A 52 13.00 4.82 -33.31
C LEU A 52 12.59 6.04 -34.15
N GLU A 53 11.50 6.70 -33.75
CA GLU A 53 10.98 7.85 -34.50
C GLU A 53 11.81 9.11 -34.29
N ASN A 54 12.20 9.39 -33.03
CA ASN A 54 12.72 10.70 -32.63
C ASN A 54 14.18 10.67 -32.14
N GLY A 55 14.79 9.49 -31.99
CA GLY A 55 16.07 9.32 -31.31
C GLY A 55 16.01 9.47 -29.82
N PHE A 56 17.16 9.38 -29.15
CA PHE A 56 17.28 9.60 -27.70
C PHE A 56 17.57 11.07 -27.41
N PHE A 57 16.64 11.75 -26.74
CA PHE A 57 16.80 13.17 -26.44
C PHE A 57 17.89 13.42 -25.38
N THR A 58 18.86 14.27 -25.74
CA THR A 58 19.96 14.66 -24.83
C THR A 58 19.45 15.32 -23.53
N SER A 59 18.31 16.03 -23.61
CA SER A 59 17.65 16.62 -22.42
C SER A 59 17.13 15.57 -21.42
N GLU A 60 17.02 14.33 -21.84
CA GLU A 60 16.58 13.17 -21.05
C GLU A 60 17.73 12.21 -20.75
N ALA A 61 18.99 12.71 -20.72
CA ALA A 61 20.18 11.93 -20.37
C ALA A 61 19.97 11.10 -19.10
N LEU A 62 20.52 9.88 -19.10
CA LEU A 62 20.44 9.02 -17.91
C LEU A 62 21.39 9.56 -16.83
N ILE A 63 21.02 9.41 -15.57
CA ILE A 63 21.92 9.73 -14.46
C ILE A 63 22.48 8.42 -13.91
N VAL A 64 23.79 8.29 -13.94
CA VAL A 64 24.52 7.05 -13.72
C VAL A 64 25.52 7.21 -12.60
N ASN A 65 25.58 6.23 -11.70
CA ASN A 65 26.63 6.15 -10.70
C ASN A 65 27.95 5.74 -11.40
N ARG A 66 28.97 6.58 -11.28
CA ARG A 66 30.28 6.36 -11.94
C ARG A 66 31.02 5.13 -11.48
N GLN A 67 30.77 4.65 -10.25
CA GLN A 67 31.53 3.55 -9.65
C GLN A 67 31.13 2.17 -10.18
N ASP A 68 29.84 1.97 -10.50
CA ASP A 68 29.28 0.66 -10.83
C ASP A 68 28.42 0.65 -12.11
N ASN A 69 28.28 1.80 -12.77
CA ASN A 69 27.45 2.04 -13.96
C ASN A 69 25.96 1.75 -13.74
N VAL A 70 25.48 1.84 -12.50
CA VAL A 70 24.05 1.70 -12.18
C VAL A 70 23.31 2.99 -12.51
N VAL A 71 22.20 2.86 -13.23
CA VAL A 71 21.34 3.98 -13.64
C VAL A 71 20.45 4.39 -12.48
N LEU A 72 20.79 5.48 -11.81
CA LEU A 72 20.04 6.02 -10.67
C LEU A 72 18.75 6.73 -11.11
N GLU A 73 18.74 7.35 -12.31
CA GLU A 73 17.57 7.98 -12.93
C GLU A 73 17.50 7.65 -14.41
N GLY A 74 16.32 7.19 -14.87
CA GLY A 74 16.08 6.79 -16.24
C GLY A 74 16.04 5.28 -16.47
N ASN A 75 15.80 4.49 -15.44
CA ASN A 75 15.73 3.01 -15.53
C ASN A 75 14.71 2.53 -16.58
N ARG A 76 13.50 3.14 -16.65
CA ARG A 76 12.53 2.82 -17.72
C ARG A 76 13.11 3.07 -19.11
N ARG A 77 13.91 4.12 -19.26
CA ARG A 77 14.57 4.49 -20.53
C ARG A 77 15.62 3.47 -20.92
N LEU A 78 16.46 3.05 -19.97
CA LEU A 78 17.43 1.96 -20.20
C LEU A 78 16.72 0.63 -20.51
N ALA A 79 15.68 0.29 -19.79
CA ALA A 79 14.90 -0.92 -20.04
C ALA A 79 14.28 -0.92 -21.47
N ALA A 80 13.78 0.24 -21.93
CA ALA A 80 13.26 0.37 -23.30
C ALA A 80 14.34 0.21 -24.38
N LEU A 81 15.57 0.67 -24.12
CA LEU A 81 16.70 0.43 -25.04
C LEU A 81 17.07 -1.06 -25.10
N LYS A 82 17.15 -1.74 -23.94
CA LYS A 82 17.39 -3.18 -23.86
C LYS A 82 16.30 -3.99 -24.57
N TYR A 83 15.06 -3.59 -24.40
CA TYR A 83 13.90 -4.14 -25.09
C TYR A 83 14.01 -3.92 -26.61
N LEU A 84 14.29 -2.69 -27.05
CA LEU A 84 14.37 -2.30 -28.45
C LEU A 84 15.46 -3.07 -29.22
N HIS A 85 16.64 -3.18 -28.60
CA HIS A 85 17.76 -3.94 -29.20
C HIS A 85 17.65 -5.45 -28.96
N HIS A 86 16.69 -5.90 -28.18
CA HIS A 86 16.53 -7.30 -27.80
C HIS A 86 17.85 -7.94 -27.36
N ASP A 87 18.57 -7.24 -26.46
CA ASP A 87 19.88 -7.68 -25.97
C ASP A 87 19.83 -8.97 -25.14
N ASP A 88 20.98 -9.49 -24.74
CA ASP A 88 21.09 -10.76 -24.01
C ASP A 88 20.25 -10.77 -22.72
N GLU A 89 20.12 -9.61 -22.04
CA GLU A 89 19.33 -9.49 -20.81
C GLU A 89 17.83 -9.49 -21.11
N ALA A 90 17.39 -8.84 -22.18
CA ALA A 90 16.00 -8.89 -22.63
C ALA A 90 15.60 -10.28 -23.13
N GLN A 91 16.51 -10.99 -23.84
CA GLN A 91 16.31 -12.38 -24.22
C GLN A 91 16.20 -13.30 -23.00
N ALA A 92 17.09 -13.14 -22.02
CA ALA A 92 17.04 -13.91 -20.78
C ALA A 92 15.77 -13.66 -19.96
N ALA A 93 15.19 -12.46 -20.05
CA ALA A 93 13.91 -12.10 -19.45
C ALA A 93 12.69 -12.65 -20.23
N GLY A 94 12.89 -13.35 -21.33
CA GLY A 94 11.81 -13.89 -22.16
C GLY A 94 10.94 -12.82 -22.82
N ILE A 95 11.46 -11.60 -22.98
CA ILE A 95 10.74 -10.48 -23.58
C ILE A 95 10.68 -10.70 -25.10
N ALA A 96 9.50 -10.48 -25.70
CA ALA A 96 9.34 -10.61 -27.14
C ALA A 96 10.19 -9.60 -27.89
N THR A 97 10.69 -10.00 -29.08
CA THR A 97 11.44 -9.11 -29.96
C THR A 97 10.57 -7.92 -30.37
N PHE A 98 11.13 -6.73 -30.31
CA PHE A 98 10.47 -5.55 -30.85
C PHE A 98 10.46 -5.61 -32.37
N ASP A 99 9.30 -5.43 -33.00
CA ASP A 99 9.19 -5.39 -34.45
C ASP A 99 9.51 -3.99 -34.99
N ALA A 100 10.77 -3.76 -35.28
CA ALA A 100 11.26 -2.46 -35.81
C ALA A 100 11.03 -2.28 -37.29
N GLY A 101 10.63 -3.34 -38.02
CA GLY A 101 10.61 -3.29 -39.50
C GLY A 101 12.01 -3.31 -40.14
N THR A 102 12.08 -3.62 -41.43
CA THR A 102 13.37 -3.86 -42.14
C THR A 102 14.15 -2.57 -42.51
N SER A 103 13.56 -1.39 -42.32
CA SER A 103 14.17 -0.10 -42.74
C SER A 103 14.80 0.72 -41.62
N GLU A 104 14.91 0.17 -40.39
CA GLU A 104 15.26 0.92 -39.20
C GLU A 104 16.58 0.53 -38.53
N GLN A 105 17.40 -0.32 -39.18
CA GLN A 105 18.66 -0.77 -38.61
C GLN A 105 19.65 0.40 -38.34
N ASP A 106 19.74 1.36 -39.28
CA ASP A 106 20.62 2.52 -39.13
C ASP A 106 20.21 3.36 -37.88
N ARG A 107 18.90 3.43 -37.61
CA ARG A 107 18.38 4.13 -36.39
C ARG A 107 18.68 3.39 -35.11
N LEU A 108 18.70 2.06 -35.14
CA LEU A 108 19.10 1.25 -33.96
C LEU A 108 20.57 1.50 -33.63
N ASP A 109 21.44 1.61 -34.64
CA ASP A 109 22.86 1.87 -34.44
C ASP A 109 23.10 3.24 -33.79
N ASP A 110 22.31 4.27 -34.13
CA ASP A 110 22.34 5.59 -33.51
C ASP A 110 21.90 5.59 -32.03
N LEU A 111 21.18 4.56 -31.61
CA LEU A 111 20.70 4.38 -30.23
C LEU A 111 21.63 3.49 -29.36
N PHE A 112 22.77 3.09 -29.90
CA PHE A 112 23.74 2.27 -29.18
C PHE A 112 24.51 3.08 -28.13
N GLU A 113 24.99 4.28 -28.50
CA GLU A 113 25.61 5.22 -27.55
C GLU A 113 24.63 6.29 -27.15
N ILE A 114 24.37 6.38 -25.82
CA ILE A 114 23.35 7.25 -25.28
C ILE A 114 23.92 8.29 -24.31
N PRO A 115 23.29 9.46 -24.22
CA PRO A 115 23.75 10.52 -23.33
C PRO A 115 23.53 10.14 -21.87
N VAL A 116 24.59 10.28 -21.06
CA VAL A 116 24.58 10.07 -19.62
C VAL A 116 25.21 11.23 -18.88
N ILE A 117 24.81 11.40 -17.63
CA ILE A 117 25.43 12.29 -16.65
C ILE A 117 25.92 11.41 -15.51
N PHE A 118 27.23 11.37 -15.30
CA PHE A 118 27.78 10.63 -14.16
C PHE A 118 27.72 11.43 -12.88
N VAL A 119 27.39 10.72 -11.80
CA VAL A 119 27.47 11.21 -10.42
C VAL A 119 28.35 10.26 -9.61
N ASP A 120 28.96 10.77 -8.54
CA ASP A 120 29.92 10.01 -7.76
C ASP A 120 29.26 9.00 -6.83
N ASP A 121 28.06 9.35 -6.34
CA ASP A 121 27.28 8.49 -5.43
C ASP A 121 25.79 8.79 -5.50
N ARG A 122 24.98 7.85 -4.98
CA ARG A 122 23.52 7.94 -4.91
C ARG A 122 23.04 9.05 -3.95
N GLU A 123 23.79 9.28 -2.88
CA GLU A 123 23.39 10.22 -1.82
C GLU A 123 23.38 11.66 -2.33
N SER A 124 24.37 12.03 -3.16
CA SER A 124 24.44 13.34 -3.81
C SER A 124 23.25 13.63 -4.74
N LEU A 125 22.63 12.58 -5.29
CA LEU A 125 21.48 12.68 -6.19
C LEU A 125 20.13 12.65 -5.45
N ALA A 126 20.11 12.21 -4.20
CA ALA A 126 18.87 12.00 -3.45
C ALA A 126 17.94 13.22 -3.40
N PRO A 127 18.41 14.46 -3.16
CA PRO A 127 17.52 15.64 -3.19
C PRO A 127 16.84 15.84 -4.55
N TYR A 128 17.59 15.63 -5.64
CA TYR A 128 17.06 15.76 -6.99
C TYR A 128 15.97 14.69 -7.28
N LEU A 129 16.23 13.42 -6.94
CA LEU A 129 15.26 12.34 -7.10
C LEU A 129 13.99 12.60 -6.29
N GLY A 130 14.15 13.03 -5.04
CA GLY A 130 13.03 13.38 -4.17
C GLY A 130 12.18 14.50 -4.75
N PHE A 131 12.79 15.60 -5.16
CA PHE A 131 12.06 16.72 -5.76
C PHE A 131 11.36 16.32 -7.06
N ARG A 132 12.06 15.61 -7.98
CA ARG A 132 11.53 15.22 -9.28
C ARG A 132 10.35 14.23 -9.17
N HIS A 133 10.37 13.30 -8.23
CA HIS A 133 9.42 12.19 -8.18
C HIS A 133 8.38 12.29 -7.06
N ILE A 134 8.60 13.11 -6.05
CA ILE A 134 7.59 13.35 -5.02
C ILE A 134 6.59 14.41 -5.48
N ASN A 135 7.06 15.50 -6.13
CA ASN A 135 6.24 16.62 -6.56
C ASN A 135 6.22 16.85 -8.08
N GLY A 136 7.00 16.10 -8.85
CA GLY A 136 7.13 16.26 -10.30
C GLY A 136 5.98 15.62 -11.10
N PRO A 137 6.00 15.75 -12.44
CA PRO A 137 4.92 15.31 -13.32
C PRO A 137 4.64 13.80 -13.29
N LYS A 138 5.67 12.97 -13.11
CA LYS A 138 5.56 11.51 -12.98
C LYS A 138 5.89 11.08 -11.57
N GLN A 139 4.93 11.24 -10.69
CA GLN A 139 5.09 10.93 -9.28
C GLN A 139 5.21 9.42 -9.01
N TRP A 140 5.99 9.08 -7.99
CA TRP A 140 6.01 7.73 -7.44
C TRP A 140 4.68 7.37 -6.76
N LEU A 141 4.43 6.08 -6.64
CA LEU A 141 3.32 5.58 -5.83
C LEU A 141 3.44 6.08 -4.38
N PRO A 142 2.34 6.33 -3.69
CA PRO A 142 2.37 6.82 -2.31
C PRO A 142 3.20 5.96 -1.35
N SER A 143 3.18 4.64 -1.51
CA SER A 143 4.01 3.70 -0.73
C SER A 143 5.50 3.86 -1.01
N ALA A 144 5.88 4.03 -2.28
CA ALA A 144 7.27 4.27 -2.69
C ALA A 144 7.79 5.61 -2.14
N LYS A 145 6.95 6.66 -2.15
CA LYS A 145 7.27 7.95 -1.52
C LYS A 145 7.52 7.81 -0.03
N ALA A 146 6.63 7.12 0.69
CA ALA A 146 6.76 6.92 2.13
C ALA A 146 8.01 6.11 2.48
N ARG A 147 8.33 5.06 1.70
CA ARG A 147 9.58 4.31 1.84
C ARG A 147 10.81 5.19 1.63
N TYR A 148 10.83 5.97 0.56
CA TYR A 148 11.94 6.87 0.27
C TYR A 148 12.16 7.90 1.39
N VAL A 149 11.09 8.53 1.86
CA VAL A 149 11.14 9.46 3.00
C VAL A 149 11.69 8.77 4.23
N TRP A 150 11.23 7.57 4.53
CA TRP A 150 11.73 6.79 5.66
C TRP A 150 13.24 6.51 5.54
N GLN A 151 13.72 6.08 4.37
CA GLN A 151 15.14 5.85 4.11
C GLN A 151 15.96 7.13 4.29
N ARG A 152 15.49 8.26 3.74
CA ARG A 152 16.18 9.55 3.86
C ARG A 152 16.28 10.03 5.31
N VAL A 153 15.20 9.93 6.08
CA VAL A 153 15.19 10.29 7.50
C VAL A 153 16.15 9.41 8.28
N LYS A 154 16.13 8.08 8.05
CA LYS A 154 17.05 7.14 8.72
C LYS A 154 18.51 7.44 8.40
N SER A 155 18.85 7.57 7.11
CA SER A 155 20.21 7.92 6.68
C SER A 155 20.67 9.24 7.28
N TRP A 156 19.81 10.26 7.31
CA TRP A 156 20.15 11.53 7.93
C TRP A 156 20.44 11.38 9.43
N MET A 157 19.61 10.64 10.15
CA MET A 157 19.79 10.40 11.59
C MET A 157 21.10 9.66 11.89
N GLU A 158 21.45 8.68 11.08
CA GLU A 158 22.71 7.89 11.21
C GLU A 158 23.94 8.75 10.99
N ASN A 159 23.89 9.66 10.01
CA ASN A 159 25.02 10.54 9.67
C ASN A 159 25.11 11.79 10.55
N ASN A 160 24.08 12.13 11.35
CA ASN A 160 23.98 13.34 12.14
C ASN A 160 23.49 13.05 13.57
N MET A 161 24.05 12.04 14.23
CA MET A 161 23.59 11.56 15.55
C MET A 161 23.59 12.62 16.64
N ASP A 162 24.50 13.57 16.58
CA ASP A 162 24.67 14.65 17.57
C ASP A 162 23.98 15.98 17.14
N SER A 163 23.27 15.98 16.01
CA SER A 163 22.61 17.18 15.52
C SER A 163 21.30 17.46 16.29
N ALA A 164 21.09 18.71 16.66
CA ALA A 164 19.83 19.19 17.21
C ALA A 164 18.77 19.53 16.14
N GLU A 165 19.12 19.43 14.85
CA GLU A 165 18.21 19.75 13.77
C GLU A 165 17.12 18.66 13.61
N ASP A 166 15.95 19.10 13.15
CA ASP A 166 14.82 18.20 12.91
C ASP A 166 14.93 17.56 11.51
N PRO A 167 15.16 16.23 11.42
CA PRO A 167 15.28 15.53 10.16
C PRO A 167 14.03 15.69 9.27
N PHE A 168 12.84 15.81 9.84
CA PHE A 168 11.61 16.01 9.08
C PHE A 168 11.59 17.36 8.36
N TYR A 169 12.15 18.38 8.98
CA TYR A 169 12.27 19.70 8.37
C TYR A 169 13.33 19.71 7.26
N ILE A 170 14.51 19.12 7.52
CA ILE A 170 15.61 19.06 6.55
C ILE A 170 15.17 18.30 5.30
N ILE A 171 14.67 17.05 5.48
CA ILE A 171 14.22 16.24 4.36
C ILE A 171 13.02 16.88 3.65
N GLY A 172 12.13 17.55 4.39
CA GLY A 172 11.01 18.29 3.78
C GLY A 172 11.49 19.35 2.79
N ARG A 173 12.51 20.12 3.15
CA ARG A 173 13.12 21.11 2.25
C ARG A 173 13.77 20.46 1.02
N GLU A 174 14.48 19.35 1.22
CA GLU A 174 15.12 18.61 0.12
C GLU A 174 14.10 18.15 -0.94
N ILE A 175 12.98 17.60 -0.51
CA ILE A 175 12.00 16.99 -1.41
C ILE A 175 10.83 17.91 -1.78
N GLY A 176 10.85 19.16 -1.36
CA GLY A 176 9.77 20.12 -1.61
C GLY A 176 8.47 19.80 -0.88
N SER A 177 8.55 19.23 0.33
CA SER A 177 7.43 18.92 1.21
C SER A 177 7.53 19.69 2.53
N ASN A 178 6.44 19.72 3.30
CA ASN A 178 6.49 20.29 4.64
C ASN A 178 6.86 19.24 5.70
N ARG A 179 7.28 19.70 6.88
CA ARG A 179 7.65 18.88 8.03
C ARG A 179 6.59 17.82 8.38
N SER A 180 5.32 18.23 8.44
CA SER A 180 4.21 17.33 8.80
C SER A 180 3.97 16.24 7.76
N GLY A 181 4.12 16.56 6.48
CA GLY A 181 4.03 15.60 5.40
C GLY A 181 5.11 14.51 5.48
N VAL A 182 6.35 14.92 5.73
CA VAL A 182 7.48 14.00 5.93
C VAL A 182 7.27 13.14 7.17
N MET A 183 6.89 13.73 8.29
CA MET A 183 6.62 13.01 9.53
C MET A 183 5.50 11.96 9.35
N ASN A 184 4.41 12.32 8.67
CA ASN A 184 3.30 11.39 8.41
C ASN A 184 3.75 10.22 7.53
N GLN A 185 4.49 10.48 6.45
CA GLN A 185 5.00 9.42 5.58
C GLN A 185 5.99 8.51 6.32
N TYR A 186 6.86 9.08 7.14
CA TYR A 186 7.78 8.35 7.99
C TYR A 186 7.02 7.41 8.95
N LEU A 187 6.06 7.94 9.71
CA LEU A 187 5.25 7.16 10.65
C LEU A 187 4.49 6.01 9.95
N GLN A 188 3.80 6.33 8.84
CA GLN A 188 3.02 5.35 8.09
C GLN A 188 3.85 4.16 7.62
N TYR A 189 5.06 4.42 7.15
CA TYR A 189 5.96 3.37 6.69
C TYR A 189 6.63 2.64 7.85
N SER A 190 7.00 3.35 8.93
CA SER A 190 7.59 2.77 10.14
C SER A 190 6.67 1.76 10.81
N ILE A 191 5.35 2.05 10.93
CA ILE A 191 4.38 1.10 11.50
C ILE A 191 4.29 -0.18 10.64
N LEU A 192 4.30 -0.07 9.30
CA LEU A 192 4.29 -1.25 8.43
C LEU A 192 5.60 -2.05 8.54
N ARG A 193 6.72 -1.37 8.73
CA ARG A 193 7.98 -2.05 8.99
C ARG A 193 7.95 -2.82 10.31
N GLU A 194 7.47 -2.20 11.37
CA GLU A 194 7.30 -2.84 12.67
C GLU A 194 6.37 -4.06 12.56
N ALA A 195 5.25 -3.91 11.86
CA ALA A 195 4.31 -5.01 11.59
C ALA A 195 4.97 -6.18 10.88
N ARG A 196 5.86 -5.92 9.92
CA ARG A 196 6.58 -6.95 9.18
C ARG A 196 7.73 -7.57 9.97
N ASP A 197 8.57 -6.70 10.54
CA ASP A 197 9.87 -7.10 11.08
C ASP A 197 9.70 -7.76 12.46
N GLU A 198 8.82 -7.23 13.33
CA GLU A 198 8.58 -7.75 14.68
C GLU A 198 7.38 -8.72 14.73
N PHE A 199 6.25 -8.34 14.14
CA PHE A 199 5.01 -9.15 14.22
C PHE A 199 4.84 -10.14 13.07
N LYS A 200 5.79 -10.23 12.13
CA LYS A 200 5.82 -11.18 10.99
C LYS A 200 4.58 -11.11 10.08
N LEU A 201 3.94 -9.95 9.97
CA LEU A 201 2.75 -9.71 9.16
C LEU A 201 3.12 -9.41 7.68
N ASN A 202 3.97 -10.26 7.08
CA ASN A 202 4.54 -10.04 5.75
C ASN A 202 3.49 -9.92 4.65
N ARG A 203 2.48 -10.80 4.66
CA ARG A 203 1.42 -10.82 3.64
C ARG A 203 0.56 -9.57 3.69
N GLU A 204 0.12 -9.19 4.89
CA GLU A 204 -0.72 -8.02 5.13
C GLU A 204 0.03 -6.75 4.73
N THR A 205 1.27 -6.59 5.15
CA THR A 205 2.09 -5.42 4.83
C THR A 205 2.38 -5.29 3.33
N SER A 206 2.74 -6.38 2.64
CA SER A 206 2.95 -6.38 1.19
C SER A 206 1.68 -6.02 0.42
N TYR A 207 0.53 -6.55 0.83
CA TYR A 207 -0.75 -6.20 0.22
C TYR A 207 -1.09 -4.72 0.41
N ILE A 208 -0.89 -4.19 1.63
CA ILE A 208 -1.17 -2.77 1.93
C ILE A 208 -0.24 -1.86 1.12
N LEU A 209 1.05 -2.15 1.07
CA LEU A 209 2.03 -1.36 0.31
C LEU A 209 1.70 -1.33 -1.19
N SER A 210 1.25 -2.45 -1.76
CA SER A 210 0.97 -2.56 -3.19
C SER A 210 -0.44 -2.11 -3.60
N LYS A 211 -1.47 -2.32 -2.76
CA LYS A 211 -2.88 -2.17 -3.15
C LYS A 211 -3.71 -1.24 -2.27
N ARG A 212 -3.29 -0.95 -1.03
CA ARG A 212 -4.12 -0.26 -0.03
C ARG A 212 -3.42 0.89 0.69
N PHE A 213 -2.27 1.33 0.23
CA PHE A 213 -1.50 2.36 0.93
C PHE A 213 -2.26 3.69 1.10
N GLY A 214 -3.12 4.06 0.15
CA GLY A 214 -3.96 5.25 0.29
C GLY A 214 -4.97 5.17 1.45
N VAL A 215 -5.60 4.01 1.65
CA VAL A 215 -6.49 3.76 2.80
C VAL A 215 -5.69 3.71 4.09
N TRP A 216 -4.54 3.03 4.09
CA TRP A 216 -3.60 2.98 5.20
C TRP A 216 -3.14 4.37 5.64
N SER A 217 -2.75 5.21 4.70
CA SER A 217 -2.35 6.60 4.96
C SER A 217 -3.48 7.39 5.64
N ARG A 218 -4.71 7.20 5.20
CA ARG A 218 -5.87 7.87 5.80
C ARG A 218 -6.14 7.39 7.23
N LEU A 219 -6.01 6.09 7.50
CA LEU A 219 -6.14 5.50 8.84
C LEU A 219 -5.11 6.09 9.80
N ASN A 220 -3.85 6.20 9.39
CA ASN A 220 -2.78 6.75 10.23
C ASN A 220 -2.89 8.26 10.49
N ASN A 221 -3.74 8.98 9.77
CA ASN A 221 -4.07 10.36 10.07
C ASN A 221 -5.19 10.49 11.10
N ASN A 222 -5.85 9.40 11.46
CA ASN A 222 -6.90 9.38 12.48
C ASN A 222 -6.31 8.96 13.84
N LEU A 223 -6.42 9.85 14.82
CA LEU A 223 -5.84 9.64 16.15
C LEU A 223 -6.45 8.44 16.88
N ALA A 224 -7.76 8.22 16.77
CA ALA A 224 -8.41 7.08 17.42
C ALA A 224 -7.90 5.73 16.88
N VAL A 225 -7.50 5.67 15.61
CA VAL A 225 -6.87 4.48 15.01
C VAL A 225 -5.46 4.26 15.59
N LEU A 226 -4.68 5.32 15.73
CA LEU A 226 -3.34 5.25 16.32
C LEU A 226 -3.41 4.88 17.81
N ASP A 227 -4.30 5.53 18.56
CA ASP A 227 -4.52 5.22 20.00
C ASP A 227 -4.98 3.76 20.19
N HIS A 228 -5.79 3.23 19.27
CA HIS A 228 -6.22 1.83 19.30
C HIS A 228 -5.05 0.85 19.29
N ILE A 229 -4.01 1.11 18.48
CA ILE A 229 -2.81 0.27 18.41
C ILE A 229 -1.76 0.65 19.47
N GLY A 230 -2.05 1.57 20.38
CA GLY A 230 -1.14 2.01 21.44
C GLY A 230 -0.18 3.13 21.06
N PHE A 231 -0.36 3.76 19.89
CA PHE A 231 0.49 4.87 19.44
C PHE A 231 -0.15 6.22 19.75
N SER A 232 0.30 6.89 20.83
CA SER A 232 -0.20 8.20 21.25
C SER A 232 0.31 9.36 20.37
N ARG A 233 -0.53 10.39 20.25
CA ARG A 233 -0.19 11.65 19.57
C ARG A 233 1.08 12.31 20.11
N GLU A 234 1.36 12.18 21.39
CA GLU A 234 2.50 12.78 22.07
C GLU A 234 3.84 12.35 21.46
N HIS A 235 3.89 11.15 20.86
CA HIS A 235 5.08 10.63 20.22
C HIS A 235 5.36 11.20 18.81
N ARG A 236 4.42 11.99 18.26
CA ARG A 236 4.58 12.63 16.93
C ARG A 236 5.40 13.91 16.99
N THR A 237 6.51 13.89 17.70
CA THR A 237 7.38 15.06 17.91
C THR A 237 8.68 14.99 17.14
N SER A 238 9.34 13.84 17.12
CA SER A 238 10.59 13.59 16.42
C SER A 238 10.65 12.17 15.89
N ALA A 239 11.59 11.90 14.97
CA ALA A 239 11.80 10.54 14.45
C ALA A 239 12.21 9.56 15.56
N LYS A 240 13.07 10.00 16.49
CA LYS A 240 13.48 9.20 17.64
C LYS A 240 12.29 8.85 18.55
N SER A 241 11.42 9.82 18.86
CA SER A 241 10.23 9.58 19.67
C SER A 241 9.25 8.62 18.99
N ILE A 242 9.10 8.72 17.68
CA ILE A 242 8.30 7.76 16.89
C ILE A 242 8.90 6.36 16.99
N ASP A 243 10.21 6.21 16.74
CA ASP A 243 10.89 4.91 16.78
C ASP A 243 10.83 4.25 18.16
N GLU A 244 10.90 5.04 19.23
CA GLU A 244 10.77 4.55 20.60
C GLU A 244 9.35 4.06 20.89
N ALA A 245 8.34 4.85 20.48
CA ALA A 245 6.93 4.50 20.70
C ALA A 245 6.47 3.27 19.87
N LEU A 246 7.09 3.02 18.73
CA LEU A 246 6.76 1.84 17.92
C LEU A 246 7.07 0.52 18.62
N LYS A 247 8.04 0.50 19.56
CA LYS A 247 8.39 -0.70 20.33
C LYS A 247 7.29 -1.13 21.30
N ASP A 248 6.41 -0.19 21.69
CA ASP A 248 5.32 -0.40 22.64
C ASP A 248 3.96 -0.62 21.95
N ILE A 249 3.96 -0.74 20.60
CA ILE A 249 2.73 -1.00 19.84
C ILE A 249 2.12 -2.34 20.24
N ASP A 250 0.78 -2.35 20.40
CA ASP A 250 -0.01 -3.56 20.60
C ASP A 250 -0.10 -4.38 19.31
N GLY A 251 0.71 -5.44 19.22
CA GLY A 251 0.83 -6.28 18.02
C GLY A 251 -0.46 -7.02 17.67
N GLU A 252 -1.29 -7.39 18.64
CA GLU A 252 -2.58 -8.05 18.38
C GLU A 252 -3.57 -7.08 17.73
N LYS A 253 -3.67 -5.86 18.25
CA LYS A 253 -4.52 -4.82 17.69
C LYS A 253 -4.03 -4.38 16.32
N LEU A 254 -2.71 -4.23 16.14
CA LEU A 254 -2.12 -3.92 14.82
C LEU A 254 -2.41 -5.05 13.83
N SER A 255 -2.23 -6.32 14.21
CA SER A 255 -2.58 -7.48 13.37
C SER A 255 -4.05 -7.46 12.96
N GLY A 256 -4.95 -7.19 13.90
CA GLY A 256 -6.38 -7.07 13.63
C GLY A 256 -6.69 -5.98 12.62
N LEU A 257 -6.07 -4.81 12.77
CA LEU A 257 -6.23 -3.65 11.87
C LEU A 257 -5.72 -3.97 10.45
N LEU A 258 -4.53 -4.57 10.31
CA LEU A 258 -4.00 -4.92 9.00
C LEU A 258 -4.82 -6.01 8.30
N LYS A 259 -5.33 -7.00 9.05
CA LYS A 259 -6.26 -8.03 8.54
C LYS A 259 -7.60 -7.47 8.09
N ASP A 260 -8.06 -6.36 8.67
CA ASP A 260 -9.28 -5.70 8.21
C ASP A 260 -9.09 -4.97 6.86
N LEU A 261 -7.86 -4.62 6.52
CA LEU A 261 -7.49 -4.01 5.22
C LEU A 261 -7.20 -5.04 4.12
N THR A 262 -6.96 -6.30 4.49
CA THR A 262 -6.48 -7.33 3.57
C THR A 262 -7.52 -8.43 3.36
N PRO A 263 -7.76 -8.89 2.11
CA PRO A 263 -8.53 -10.09 1.85
C PRO A 263 -7.72 -11.34 2.20
N GLU A 264 -8.40 -12.44 2.46
CA GLU A 264 -7.79 -13.76 2.51
C GLU A 264 -8.10 -14.53 1.22
N TYR A 265 -7.13 -15.34 0.78
CA TYR A 265 -7.24 -16.15 -0.40
C TYR A 265 -7.03 -17.62 -0.02
N GLY A 266 -7.83 -18.51 -0.61
CA GLY A 266 -7.64 -19.95 -0.52
C GLY A 266 -6.47 -20.43 -1.36
N PRO A 267 -6.14 -21.74 -1.27
CA PRO A 267 -5.08 -22.36 -2.08
C PRO A 267 -5.34 -22.28 -3.59
N ASP A 268 -6.60 -22.13 -3.99
CA ASP A 268 -7.07 -21.96 -5.37
C ASP A 268 -6.95 -20.52 -5.90
N GLY A 269 -6.43 -19.59 -5.08
CA GLY A 269 -6.31 -18.19 -5.42
C GLY A 269 -7.63 -17.40 -5.35
N GLN A 270 -8.75 -18.03 -4.98
CA GLN A 270 -10.01 -17.33 -4.79
C GLN A 270 -10.07 -16.66 -3.41
N SER A 271 -10.73 -15.49 -3.35
CA SER A 271 -10.88 -14.78 -2.08
C SER A 271 -11.86 -15.53 -1.15
N THR A 272 -11.33 -16.11 -0.09
CA THR A 272 -12.10 -16.76 0.97
C THR A 272 -12.69 -15.76 1.96
N ARG A 273 -12.07 -14.59 2.07
CA ARG A 273 -12.52 -13.53 2.96
C ARG A 273 -12.22 -12.15 2.37
N LYS A 274 -13.24 -11.31 2.25
CA LYS A 274 -13.09 -9.93 1.79
C LYS A 274 -12.49 -9.05 2.90
N ALA A 275 -11.74 -8.01 2.48
CA ALA A 275 -11.34 -6.94 3.40
C ALA A 275 -12.58 -6.23 3.97
N VAL A 276 -12.50 -5.82 5.24
CA VAL A 276 -13.55 -5.05 5.93
C VAL A 276 -13.54 -3.61 5.41
N ILE A 277 -12.35 -3.02 5.36
CA ILE A 277 -12.13 -1.64 4.92
C ILE A 277 -11.52 -1.66 3.52
N THR A 278 -12.27 -1.16 2.55
CA THR A 278 -11.86 -1.15 1.15
C THR A 278 -11.71 0.25 0.57
N ASP A 279 -12.27 1.26 1.26
CA ASP A 279 -12.33 2.64 0.79
C ASP A 279 -12.00 3.61 1.94
N SER A 280 -11.29 4.68 1.61
CA SER A 280 -10.88 5.70 2.57
C SER A 280 -12.05 6.45 3.23
N ARG A 281 -13.22 6.46 2.61
CA ARG A 281 -14.45 7.04 3.16
C ARG A 281 -14.97 6.29 4.39
N GLN A 282 -14.60 5.03 4.54
CA GLN A 282 -14.97 4.19 5.69
C GLN A 282 -14.13 4.46 6.94
N VAL A 283 -13.05 5.23 6.84
CA VAL A 283 -12.08 5.42 7.92
C VAL A 283 -12.68 6.07 9.17
N ALA A 284 -13.56 7.05 9.00
CA ALA A 284 -14.20 7.72 10.14
C ALA A 284 -15.11 6.74 10.92
N ASP A 285 -15.97 6.02 10.21
CA ASP A 285 -16.85 5.01 10.80
C ASP A 285 -16.03 3.88 11.45
N TYR A 286 -14.95 3.47 10.83
CA TYR A 286 -14.07 2.43 11.38
C TYR A 286 -13.38 2.89 12.67
N ALA A 287 -12.94 4.15 12.75
CA ALA A 287 -12.38 4.72 13.97
C ALA A 287 -13.39 4.71 15.13
N GLU A 288 -14.68 5.00 14.86
CA GLU A 288 -15.75 4.89 15.86
C GLU A 288 -15.93 3.43 16.34
N VAL A 289 -15.87 2.46 15.42
CA VAL A 289 -15.93 1.02 15.75
C VAL A 289 -14.75 0.61 16.64
N LEU A 290 -13.54 1.03 16.31
CA LEU A 290 -12.33 0.73 17.10
C LEU A 290 -12.40 1.30 18.51
N SER A 291 -13.06 2.45 18.68
CA SER A 291 -13.24 3.13 19.98
C SER A 291 -14.38 2.57 20.84
N ASN A 292 -15.22 1.71 20.26
CA ASN A 292 -16.37 1.12 20.95
C ASN A 292 -16.18 -0.39 21.16
N THR A 293 -16.03 -0.84 22.40
CA THR A 293 -15.73 -2.24 22.73
C THR A 293 -16.77 -3.23 22.19
N LYS A 294 -18.06 -2.90 22.24
CA LYS A 294 -19.13 -3.78 21.73
C LYS A 294 -19.11 -3.86 20.21
N ALA A 295 -18.94 -2.72 19.54
CA ALA A 295 -18.85 -2.65 18.08
C ALA A 295 -17.62 -3.40 17.57
N LEU A 296 -16.46 -3.22 18.22
CA LEU A 296 -15.23 -3.93 17.87
C LEU A 296 -15.38 -5.44 18.08
N HIS A 297 -15.97 -5.88 19.20
CA HIS A 297 -16.26 -7.29 19.45
C HIS A 297 -17.15 -7.87 18.34
N HIS A 298 -18.23 -7.18 18.00
CA HIS A 298 -19.12 -7.59 16.89
C HIS A 298 -18.36 -7.72 15.58
N LEU A 299 -17.52 -6.73 15.24
CA LEU A 299 -16.70 -6.76 14.02
C LEU A 299 -15.73 -7.96 14.00
N ARG A 300 -15.09 -8.26 15.14
CA ARG A 300 -14.13 -9.39 15.24
C ARG A 300 -14.81 -10.75 15.09
N VAL A 301 -16.01 -10.92 15.65
CA VAL A 301 -16.75 -12.19 15.62
C VAL A 301 -17.46 -12.41 14.28
N TYR A 302 -18.20 -11.39 13.83
CA TYR A 302 -19.11 -11.55 12.66
C TYR A 302 -18.60 -10.92 11.38
N ARG A 303 -17.55 -10.07 11.46
CA ARG A 303 -17.00 -9.29 10.32
C ARG A 303 -18.05 -8.44 9.59
N ASP A 304 -19.14 -8.15 10.24
CA ASP A 304 -20.19 -7.27 9.72
C ASP A 304 -19.90 -5.82 10.11
N PHE A 305 -19.24 -5.11 9.21
CA PHE A 305 -18.86 -3.71 9.42
C PHE A 305 -20.07 -2.79 9.53
N LYS A 306 -21.13 -3.05 8.76
CA LYS A 306 -22.32 -2.19 8.76
C LYS A 306 -23.04 -2.20 10.12
N THR A 307 -23.22 -3.38 10.70
CA THR A 307 -23.79 -3.54 12.03
C THR A 307 -22.84 -3.00 13.10
N ALA A 308 -21.53 -3.24 12.99
CA ALA A 308 -20.56 -2.69 13.92
C ALA A 308 -20.60 -1.15 13.97
N VAL A 309 -20.71 -0.49 12.82
CA VAL A 309 -20.88 0.99 12.74
C VAL A 309 -22.17 1.42 13.42
N ALA A 310 -23.28 0.72 13.21
CA ALA A 310 -24.54 1.05 13.83
C ALA A 310 -24.47 0.92 15.37
N ILE A 311 -23.80 -0.11 15.88
CA ILE A 311 -23.51 -0.29 17.29
C ILE A 311 -22.67 0.89 17.82
N ALA A 312 -21.59 1.25 17.11
CA ALA A 312 -20.73 2.36 17.52
C ALA A 312 -21.49 3.70 17.61
N LYS A 313 -22.44 3.92 16.72
CA LYS A 313 -23.30 5.14 16.67
C LYS A 313 -24.49 5.10 17.60
N GLY A 314 -24.66 4.06 18.40
CA GLY A 314 -25.81 3.92 19.33
C GLY A 314 -27.14 3.62 18.62
N LEU A 315 -27.09 3.17 17.36
CA LEU A 315 -28.28 2.77 16.58
C LEU A 315 -28.56 1.26 16.70
N GLU A 316 -28.13 0.68 17.83
CA GLU A 316 -28.01 -0.76 18.03
C GLU A 316 -29.28 -1.54 17.72
N ALA A 317 -30.41 -1.15 18.31
CA ALA A 317 -31.63 -1.93 18.20
C ALA A 317 -32.18 -1.98 16.76
N ASN A 318 -32.25 -0.84 16.09
CA ASN A 318 -32.84 -0.73 14.74
C ASN A 318 -31.94 -1.38 13.67
N ALA A 319 -30.61 -1.22 13.77
CA ALA A 319 -29.69 -1.77 12.79
C ALA A 319 -29.54 -3.30 12.96
N ILE A 320 -29.42 -3.78 14.18
CA ILE A 320 -29.37 -5.21 14.47
C ILE A 320 -30.68 -5.88 14.04
N LEU A 321 -31.83 -5.31 14.35
CA LEU A 321 -33.12 -5.84 13.94
C LEU A 321 -33.25 -5.91 12.40
N ARG A 322 -32.85 -4.88 11.67
CA ARG A 322 -32.90 -4.89 10.21
C ARG A 322 -31.99 -5.97 9.62
N THR A 323 -30.73 -6.05 10.06
CA THR A 323 -29.79 -7.06 9.56
C THR A 323 -30.25 -8.47 9.91
N THR A 324 -30.75 -8.68 11.12
CA THR A 324 -31.29 -9.97 11.58
C THR A 324 -32.53 -10.37 10.74
N ILE A 325 -33.42 -9.45 10.43
CA ILE A 325 -34.59 -9.70 9.58
C ILE A 325 -34.15 -10.17 8.17
N GLU A 326 -33.15 -9.51 7.57
CA GLU A 326 -32.65 -9.91 6.23
C GLU A 326 -31.98 -11.30 6.28
N GLN A 327 -31.19 -11.58 7.33
CA GLN A 327 -30.58 -12.90 7.51
C GLN A 327 -31.61 -13.98 7.73
N LEU A 328 -32.66 -13.73 8.54
CA LEU A 328 -33.73 -14.68 8.76
C LEU A 328 -34.55 -14.96 7.52
N LYS A 329 -34.70 -14.00 6.60
CA LYS A 329 -35.31 -14.24 5.29
C LYS A 329 -34.50 -15.23 4.46
N LEU A 330 -33.16 -15.07 4.41
CA LEU A 330 -32.28 -16.02 3.70
C LEU A 330 -32.32 -17.42 4.34
N VAL A 331 -32.33 -17.49 5.68
CA VAL A 331 -32.48 -18.76 6.39
C VAL A 331 -33.82 -19.43 6.05
N ARG A 332 -34.93 -18.67 6.01
CA ARG A 332 -36.22 -19.20 5.59
C ARG A 332 -36.19 -19.79 4.20
N GLU A 333 -35.61 -19.07 3.22
CA GLU A 333 -35.48 -19.57 1.84
C GLU A 333 -34.63 -20.84 1.76
N ALA A 334 -33.56 -20.94 2.55
CA ALA A 334 -32.72 -22.12 2.62
C ALA A 334 -33.42 -23.34 3.25
N ILE A 335 -34.30 -23.13 4.25
CA ILE A 335 -35.07 -24.17 4.93
C ILE A 335 -36.24 -24.65 4.06
N GLU A 336 -36.86 -23.77 3.27
CA GLU A 336 -37.97 -24.13 2.35
C GLU A 336 -37.52 -25.07 1.22
N ASN A 337 -36.20 -25.05 0.87
CA ASN A 337 -35.62 -25.93 -0.16
C ASN A 337 -34.29 -26.57 0.32
N PRO A 338 -34.30 -27.47 1.31
CA PRO A 338 -33.06 -28.06 1.82
C PRO A 338 -32.47 -29.03 0.81
N SER A 339 -31.27 -28.75 0.33
CA SER A 339 -30.54 -29.63 -0.57
C SER A 339 -29.93 -30.83 0.16
N GLU A 340 -29.48 -30.67 1.40
CA GLU A 340 -28.99 -31.69 2.31
C GLU A 340 -29.16 -31.27 3.76
N VAL A 341 -29.59 -32.17 4.63
CA VAL A 341 -29.71 -31.93 6.08
C VAL A 341 -28.78 -32.92 6.78
N ASP A 342 -27.67 -32.41 7.28
CA ASP A 342 -26.70 -33.13 8.09
C ASP A 342 -26.90 -32.88 9.59
N GLU A 343 -26.12 -33.51 10.45
CA GLU A 343 -26.16 -33.40 11.89
C GLU A 343 -25.80 -31.97 12.35
N THR A 344 -24.93 -31.28 11.59
CA THR A 344 -24.54 -29.88 11.82
C THR A 344 -25.74 -28.95 11.56
N THR A 345 -26.46 -29.17 10.46
CA THR A 345 -27.65 -28.42 10.08
C THR A 345 -28.75 -28.55 11.16
N GLN A 346 -28.95 -29.76 11.70
CA GLN A 346 -29.90 -30.02 12.78
C GLN A 346 -29.53 -29.28 14.07
N THR A 347 -28.23 -29.26 14.43
CA THR A 347 -27.71 -28.57 15.62
C THR A 347 -27.93 -27.04 15.50
N LEU A 348 -27.62 -26.47 14.34
CA LEU A 348 -27.81 -25.05 14.06
C LEU A 348 -29.30 -24.65 14.04
N ALA A 349 -30.17 -25.52 13.50
CA ALA A 349 -31.62 -25.29 13.50
C ALA A 349 -32.20 -25.28 14.93
N ASN A 350 -31.74 -26.16 15.82
CA ASN A 350 -32.11 -26.15 17.22
C ASN A 350 -31.66 -24.89 17.96
N GLN A 351 -30.42 -24.44 17.71
CA GLN A 351 -29.92 -23.18 18.26
C GLN A 351 -30.72 -21.97 17.75
N LEU A 352 -31.05 -21.94 16.45
CA LEU A 352 -31.86 -20.87 15.87
C LEU A 352 -33.27 -20.84 16.49
N SER A 353 -33.89 -22.00 16.72
CA SER A 353 -35.21 -22.11 17.36
C SER A 353 -35.20 -21.50 18.78
N LEU A 354 -34.18 -21.83 19.56
CA LEU A 354 -34.04 -21.30 20.92
C LEU A 354 -33.84 -19.79 20.95
N ILE A 355 -32.96 -19.28 20.07
CA ILE A 355 -32.68 -17.83 19.92
C ILE A 355 -33.93 -17.08 19.43
N SER A 356 -34.66 -17.66 18.48
CA SER A 356 -35.90 -17.06 17.95
C SER A 356 -36.99 -16.89 19.05
N GLU A 357 -37.08 -17.85 19.94
CA GLU A 357 -38.02 -17.76 21.08
C GLU A 357 -37.63 -16.65 22.05
N GLN A 358 -36.33 -16.51 22.36
CA GLN A 358 -35.80 -15.43 23.18
C GLN A 358 -36.01 -14.06 22.54
N ILE A 359 -35.73 -13.94 21.21
CA ILE A 359 -35.95 -12.70 20.45
C ILE A 359 -37.43 -12.33 20.43
N ASN A 360 -38.34 -13.30 20.22
CA ASN A 360 -39.77 -13.06 20.18
C ASN A 360 -40.28 -12.51 21.53
N THR A 361 -39.74 -13.00 22.66
CA THR A 361 -40.04 -12.49 23.98
C THR A 361 -39.58 -11.05 24.14
N GLY A 362 -38.36 -10.71 23.74
CA GLY A 362 -37.83 -9.34 23.74
C GLY A 362 -38.58 -8.38 22.85
N VAL A 363 -38.92 -8.82 21.63
CA VAL A 363 -39.71 -8.02 20.67
C VAL A 363 -41.12 -7.70 21.24
N ARG A 364 -41.78 -8.67 21.86
CA ARG A 364 -43.08 -8.45 22.53
C ARG A 364 -42.95 -7.44 23.66
N TYR A 365 -41.87 -7.47 24.44
CA TYR A 365 -41.61 -6.49 25.48
C TYR A 365 -41.48 -5.07 24.90
N ILE A 366 -40.75 -4.90 23.82
CA ILE A 366 -40.59 -3.59 23.12
C ILE A 366 -41.95 -3.10 22.62
N LEU A 367 -42.70 -3.95 21.90
CA LEU A 367 -44.00 -3.60 21.34
C LEU A 367 -45.01 -3.19 22.40
N ASN A 368 -45.03 -3.90 23.50
CA ASN A 368 -45.97 -3.61 24.61
C ASN A 368 -45.64 -2.30 25.35
N ASN A 369 -44.32 -1.92 25.39
CA ASN A 369 -43.92 -0.67 26.04
C ASN A 369 -43.98 0.55 25.10
N THR A 370 -44.01 0.37 23.80
CA THR A 370 -44.16 1.48 22.81
C THR A 370 -45.63 1.94 22.77
N THR A 371 -46.60 1.05 22.95
CA THR A 371 -48.03 1.37 22.97
C THR A 371 -48.44 2.23 24.18
N SER A 372 -47.64 2.26 25.22
CA SER A 372 -47.90 3.09 26.42
C SER A 372 -47.42 4.55 26.29
N TYR A 373 -46.67 4.92 25.27
CA TYR A 373 -46.25 6.30 25.00
C TYR A 373 -47.26 7.10 24.16
N GLU A 374 -48.07 6.44 23.31
CA GLU A 374 -49.06 7.11 22.46
C GLU A 374 -50.36 7.50 23.22
N ILE A 375 -50.55 7.06 24.48
CA ILE A 375 -51.75 7.37 25.25
C ILE A 375 -51.54 8.60 26.17
N ARG A 376 -50.38 9.24 26.15
CA ARG A 376 -50.01 10.41 26.98
C ARG A 376 -49.68 11.69 26.20
N SER A 377 -50.02 11.80 24.94
CA SER A 377 -49.93 13.04 24.15
C SER A 377 -51.29 13.64 23.87
#